data_381bcef8ee6126e3125fb640efb637f3
#
_entry.id   381bcef8ee6126e3125fb640efb637f3
#
_cell.length_a   1.000
_cell.length_b   1.000
_cell.length_c   1.000
_cell.angle_alpha   90.00
_cell.angle_beta   90.00
_cell.angle_gamma   90.00
#
_symmetry.space_group_name_H-M   'P 1'
#
loop_
_entity.id
_entity.type
_entity.pdbx_description
1 polymer ?
#
loop_
_entity_poly.entity_id
_entity_poly.type
_entity_poly.pdbx_seq_one_letter_code
_entity_poly.pdbx_strand_id
1 'polypeptide(L)'
;MIRRMAVSVAAAASLSGCALISAVNDPIDLYTVTPKSTFDPDLPAVYWQLAVDAPAASANLSTGRIAIALTPTSSDYYANAAWTDRAPLMVQTRIVDSFENTRKIVAVSRESIELRANYVLQPDLRNFEALYYYGKPPIVRVRIIAKLVRLPDRQIIGVASFERCVRARDDKIPKVVEAFDQALGSVIKRLVSWTLRTPPPRAPSDSAPLDIGRYRDPANAVIDSEGCPVGDDTSMVPLTDE
;
A
#
# COMPACT_ATOMS: atom_id res chain seq x y z
N MET A 1 -60.86 47.06 -4.54
CA MET A 1 -59.42 47.19 -4.89
C MET A 1 -58.49 46.33 -4.03
N ILE A 2 -58.90 45.81 -2.88
CA ILE A 2 -58.04 45.08 -1.94
C ILE A 2 -57.75 43.61 -2.38
N ARG A 3 -58.65 43.02 -3.21
CA ARG A 3 -58.51 41.60 -3.60
C ARG A 3 -57.49 41.30 -4.70
N ARG A 4 -57.03 42.34 -5.43
CA ARG A 4 -56.01 42.20 -6.50
C ARG A 4 -54.58 42.33 -5.97
N MET A 5 -54.42 42.93 -4.81
CA MET A 5 -53.09 43.11 -4.17
C MET A 5 -52.60 41.87 -3.44
N ALA A 6 -53.49 41.00 -2.95
CA ALA A 6 -53.15 39.78 -2.21
C ALA A 6 -52.55 38.66 -3.13
N VAL A 7 -52.92 38.63 -4.41
CA VAL A 7 -52.41 37.60 -5.36
C VAL A 7 -51.00 37.90 -5.81
N SER A 8 -50.58 39.14 -5.89
CA SER A 8 -49.23 39.56 -6.35
C SER A 8 -48.15 39.30 -5.31
N VAL A 9 -48.46 39.24 -4.02
CA VAL A 9 -47.49 38.96 -2.94
C VAL A 9 -47.24 37.48 -2.80
N ALA A 10 -48.21 36.60 -3.10
CA ALA A 10 -48.03 35.14 -3.01
C ALA A 10 -47.16 34.58 -4.13
N ALA A 11 -47.07 35.25 -5.29
CA ALA A 11 -46.22 34.78 -6.42
C ALA A 11 -44.73 35.10 -6.26
N ALA A 12 -44.38 36.06 -5.42
CA ALA A 12 -42.98 36.46 -5.18
C ALA A 12 -42.26 35.59 -4.16
N ALA A 13 -43.00 34.83 -3.33
CA ALA A 13 -42.41 33.97 -2.28
C ALA A 13 -41.92 32.57 -2.78
N SER A 14 -42.28 32.17 -3.99
CA SER A 14 -41.96 30.85 -4.53
C SER A 14 -40.65 30.76 -5.33
N LEU A 15 -39.92 31.86 -5.54
CA LEU A 15 -38.66 31.86 -6.30
C LEU A 15 -37.39 31.82 -5.42
N SER A 16 -37.53 31.84 -4.10
CA SER A 16 -36.38 31.91 -3.17
C SER A 16 -35.81 30.52 -2.79
N GLY A 17 -36.32 29.42 -3.35
CA GLY A 17 -36.02 28.05 -2.92
C GLY A 17 -34.82 27.39 -3.58
N CYS A 18 -34.20 27.95 -4.62
CA CYS A 18 -33.16 27.26 -5.39
C CYS A 18 -31.71 27.69 -5.11
N ALA A 19 -31.46 28.56 -4.13
CA ALA A 19 -30.13 29.12 -3.89
C ALA A 19 -29.31 28.45 -2.79
N LEU A 20 -29.78 27.32 -2.21
CA LEU A 20 -29.14 26.70 -1.05
C LEU A 20 -28.54 25.31 -1.30
N ILE A 21 -28.40 24.86 -2.55
CA ILE A 21 -27.72 23.60 -2.90
C ILE A 21 -26.47 23.89 -3.74
N SER A 22 -25.66 24.85 -3.30
CA SER A 22 -24.24 24.81 -3.59
C SER A 22 -23.58 24.10 -2.41
N ALA A 23 -23.76 22.77 -2.33
CA ALA A 23 -22.81 21.97 -1.60
C ALA A 23 -21.47 22.25 -2.29
N VAL A 24 -20.63 23.04 -1.64
CA VAL A 24 -19.24 23.26 -2.02
C VAL A 24 -18.60 21.87 -1.95
N ASN A 25 -18.57 21.17 -3.08
CA ASN A 25 -17.70 20.03 -3.23
C ASN A 25 -16.30 20.62 -3.28
N ASP A 26 -15.66 20.70 -2.10
CA ASP A 26 -14.24 20.99 -2.06
C ASP A 26 -13.53 20.03 -3.00
N PRO A 27 -12.71 20.52 -3.92
CA PRO A 27 -12.03 19.67 -4.89
C PRO A 27 -11.19 18.61 -4.13
N ILE A 28 -11.25 17.38 -4.59
CA ILE A 28 -10.44 16.30 -4.02
C ILE A 28 -9.03 16.44 -4.57
N ASP A 29 -8.05 16.62 -3.69
CA ASP A 29 -6.64 16.63 -4.05
C ASP A 29 -6.18 15.21 -4.39
N LEU A 30 -5.56 15.06 -5.56
CA LEU A 30 -5.04 13.78 -6.03
C LEU A 30 -3.53 13.66 -5.74
N TYR A 31 -3.15 12.56 -5.11
CA TYR A 31 -1.78 12.26 -4.73
C TYR A 31 -1.29 10.97 -5.38
N THR A 32 0.00 10.88 -5.56
CA THR A 32 0.69 9.66 -6.00
C THR A 32 1.97 9.47 -5.21
N VAL A 33 2.58 8.29 -5.32
CA VAL A 33 3.88 7.95 -4.75
C VAL A 33 4.89 7.73 -5.87
N THR A 34 6.18 7.86 -5.55
CA THR A 34 7.26 7.77 -6.54
C THR A 34 7.86 6.36 -6.60
N PRO A 35 8.36 5.92 -7.77
CA PRO A 35 9.10 4.67 -7.87
C PRO A 35 10.47 4.82 -7.19
N LYS A 36 10.99 3.72 -6.64
CA LYS A 36 12.34 3.70 -6.10
C LYS A 36 13.36 3.73 -7.25
N SER A 37 14.32 4.63 -7.16
CA SER A 37 15.39 4.80 -8.17
C SER A 37 16.79 4.48 -7.65
N THR A 38 16.95 4.35 -6.33
CA THR A 38 18.26 4.16 -5.69
C THR A 38 18.32 2.79 -5.02
N PHE A 39 19.25 1.96 -5.47
CA PHE A 39 19.46 0.59 -5.00
C PHE A 39 20.91 0.37 -4.60
N ASP A 40 21.18 -0.76 -3.95
CA ASP A 40 22.53 -1.15 -3.58
C ASP A 40 23.31 -1.49 -4.86
N PRO A 41 24.58 -1.04 -4.98
CA PRO A 41 25.37 -1.22 -6.21
C PRO A 41 25.68 -2.70 -6.51
N ASP A 42 25.68 -3.55 -5.51
CA ASP A 42 25.97 -4.99 -5.54
C ASP A 42 24.79 -5.87 -5.94
N LEU A 43 23.66 -5.28 -6.40
CA LEU A 43 22.53 -6.05 -6.89
C LEU A 43 22.93 -6.91 -8.10
N PRO A 44 22.62 -8.21 -8.11
CA PRO A 44 22.93 -9.09 -9.22
C PRO A 44 22.15 -8.68 -10.47
N ALA A 45 22.82 -8.75 -11.62
CA ALA A 45 22.12 -8.73 -12.90
C ALA A 45 21.54 -10.12 -13.18
N VAL A 46 20.28 -10.15 -13.61
CA VAL A 46 19.55 -11.40 -13.87
C VAL A 46 19.10 -11.45 -15.33
N TYR A 47 19.10 -12.66 -15.90
CA TYR A 47 18.82 -12.91 -17.31
C TYR A 47 17.45 -13.57 -17.53
N TRP A 48 16.53 -13.36 -16.59
CA TRP A 48 15.16 -13.87 -16.65
C TRP A 48 14.15 -12.70 -16.68
N GLN A 49 12.92 -13.05 -17.01
CA GLN A 49 11.80 -12.11 -17.16
C GLN A 49 10.82 -12.28 -16.01
N LEU A 50 10.30 -11.16 -15.49
CA LEU A 50 9.40 -11.11 -14.36
C LEU A 50 8.04 -10.54 -14.78
N ALA A 51 6.98 -11.23 -14.43
CA ALA A 51 5.65 -10.65 -14.36
C ALA A 51 5.36 -10.23 -12.91
N VAL A 52 4.73 -9.07 -12.72
CA VAL A 52 4.29 -8.59 -11.41
C VAL A 52 2.77 -8.56 -11.43
N ASP A 53 2.15 -9.44 -10.65
CA ASP A 53 0.69 -9.46 -10.49
C ASP A 53 0.21 -8.19 -9.76
N ALA A 54 -1.04 -7.79 -10.00
CA ALA A 54 -1.67 -6.76 -9.19
C ALA A 54 -1.73 -7.22 -7.72
N PRO A 55 -1.26 -6.41 -6.76
CA PRO A 55 -1.28 -6.80 -5.36
C PRO A 55 -2.68 -7.18 -4.90
N ALA A 56 -2.81 -8.36 -4.27
CA ALA A 56 -4.00 -8.65 -3.50
C ALA A 56 -4.10 -7.66 -2.34
N ALA A 57 -5.31 -7.24 -2.00
CA ALA A 57 -5.55 -6.32 -0.89
C ALA A 57 -6.95 -6.49 -0.34
N SER A 58 -7.16 -6.12 0.92
CA SER A 58 -8.48 -6.03 1.53
C SER A 58 -9.33 -4.94 0.86
N ALA A 59 -10.65 -5.04 0.98
CA ALA A 59 -11.58 -4.11 0.31
C ALA A 59 -11.34 -2.64 0.70
N ASN A 60 -10.98 -2.37 1.95
CA ASN A 60 -10.66 -1.02 2.44
C ASN A 60 -9.39 -0.42 1.82
N LEU A 61 -8.48 -1.24 1.28
CA LEU A 61 -7.28 -0.80 0.56
C LEU A 61 -7.45 -0.85 -0.96
N SER A 62 -8.43 -1.62 -1.49
CA SER A 62 -8.70 -1.76 -2.92
C SER A 62 -9.48 -0.57 -3.49
N THR A 63 -9.10 0.64 -3.11
CA THR A 63 -9.74 1.91 -3.47
C THR A 63 -8.71 2.99 -3.76
N GLY A 64 -9.12 4.07 -4.43
CA GLY A 64 -8.33 5.29 -4.58
C GLY A 64 -8.33 6.20 -3.35
N ARG A 65 -9.08 5.87 -2.27
CA ARG A 65 -9.09 6.69 -1.06
C ARG A 65 -7.86 6.42 -0.21
N ILE A 66 -7.35 7.45 0.47
CA ILE A 66 -6.20 7.32 1.38
C ILE A 66 -6.71 6.81 2.73
N ALA A 67 -6.35 5.57 3.08
CA ALA A 67 -6.83 4.92 4.30
C ALA A 67 -6.16 5.47 5.56
N ILE A 68 -6.94 5.60 6.63
CA ILE A 68 -6.50 5.92 7.99
C ILE A 68 -7.03 4.87 8.97
N ALA A 69 -6.30 4.61 10.03
CA ALA A 69 -6.74 3.80 11.16
C ALA A 69 -6.83 4.69 12.41
N LEU A 70 -8.05 4.82 12.95
CA LEU A 70 -8.32 5.60 14.15
C LEU A 70 -8.16 4.77 15.43
N THR A 71 -8.38 3.46 15.31
CA THR A 71 -8.12 2.44 16.33
C THR A 71 -7.61 1.18 15.63
N PRO A 72 -7.08 0.16 16.33
CA PRO A 72 -6.71 -1.11 15.71
C PRO A 72 -7.82 -1.82 14.94
N THR A 73 -9.07 -1.51 15.23
CA THR A 73 -10.27 -2.14 14.66
C THR A 73 -11.16 -1.19 13.86
N SER A 74 -10.79 0.10 13.76
CA SER A 74 -11.58 1.11 13.06
C SER A 74 -10.75 1.79 11.98
N SER A 75 -11.22 1.67 10.73
CA SER A 75 -10.62 2.31 9.57
C SER A 75 -11.56 3.39 9.02
N ASP A 76 -10.99 4.45 8.47
CA ASP A 76 -11.67 5.54 7.76
C ASP A 76 -10.77 6.02 6.62
N TYR A 77 -11.10 7.15 6.01
CA TYR A 77 -10.34 7.73 4.90
C TYR A 77 -10.24 9.24 5.05
N TYR A 78 -9.22 9.84 4.45
CA TYR A 78 -9.19 11.29 4.30
C TYR A 78 -10.34 11.80 3.44
N ALA A 79 -10.99 12.88 3.88
CA ALA A 79 -12.20 13.40 3.22
C ALA A 79 -11.89 14.02 1.84
N ASN A 80 -10.85 14.87 1.75
CA ASN A 80 -10.56 15.71 0.59
C ASN A 80 -9.25 15.33 -0.09
N ALA A 81 -8.85 14.06 0.01
CA ALA A 81 -7.63 13.55 -0.61
C ALA A 81 -7.83 12.13 -1.12
N ALA A 82 -7.24 11.84 -2.28
CA ALA A 82 -7.29 10.51 -2.87
C ALA A 82 -5.98 10.19 -3.60
N TRP A 83 -5.72 8.93 -3.82
CA TRP A 83 -4.70 8.47 -4.74
C TRP A 83 -5.16 8.70 -6.18
N THR A 84 -4.21 8.86 -7.11
CA THR A 84 -4.49 8.99 -8.55
C THR A 84 -5.06 7.71 -9.17
N ASP A 85 -4.94 6.57 -8.49
CA ASP A 85 -5.47 5.28 -8.89
C ASP A 85 -5.81 4.45 -7.64
N ARG A 86 -6.41 3.27 -7.80
CA ARG A 86 -6.56 2.32 -6.68
C ARG A 86 -5.19 1.96 -6.11
N ALA A 87 -5.06 1.97 -4.79
CA ALA A 87 -3.77 1.75 -4.14
C ALA A 87 -3.03 0.48 -4.62
N PRO A 88 -3.65 -0.70 -4.81
CA PRO A 88 -2.95 -1.87 -5.33
C PRO A 88 -2.37 -1.66 -6.75
N LEU A 89 -3.10 -1.01 -7.65
CA LEU A 89 -2.64 -0.77 -9.02
C LEU A 89 -1.52 0.29 -9.07
N MET A 90 -1.64 1.32 -8.24
CA MET A 90 -0.57 2.30 -8.07
C MET A 90 0.70 1.63 -7.53
N VAL A 91 0.59 0.77 -6.50
CA VAL A 91 1.71 0.03 -5.93
C VAL A 91 2.32 -0.92 -6.96
N GLN A 92 1.52 -1.67 -7.74
CA GLN A 92 2.01 -2.51 -8.83
C GLN A 92 2.87 -1.71 -9.81
N THR A 93 2.36 -0.57 -10.27
CA THR A 93 3.08 0.33 -11.18
C THR A 93 4.43 0.75 -10.58
N ARG A 94 4.46 1.15 -9.29
CA ARG A 94 5.71 1.57 -8.63
C ARG A 94 6.69 0.41 -8.44
N ILE A 95 6.20 -0.81 -8.23
CA ILE A 95 7.06 -2.00 -8.19
C ILE A 95 7.71 -2.22 -9.57
N VAL A 96 6.93 -2.23 -10.66
CA VAL A 96 7.44 -2.42 -12.04
C VAL A 96 8.47 -1.34 -12.38
N ASP A 97 8.10 -0.06 -12.25
CA ASP A 97 9.00 1.07 -12.52
C ASP A 97 10.31 0.96 -11.70
N SER A 98 10.23 0.45 -10.47
CA SER A 98 11.39 0.29 -9.59
C SER A 98 12.31 -0.84 -10.04
N PHE A 99 11.78 -1.95 -10.55
CA PHE A 99 12.61 -2.99 -11.18
C PHE A 99 13.33 -2.45 -12.42
N GLU A 100 12.63 -1.72 -13.29
CA GLU A 100 13.21 -1.10 -14.47
C GLU A 100 14.32 -0.12 -14.11
N ASN A 101 14.14 0.67 -13.04
CA ASN A 101 15.13 1.60 -12.53
C ASN A 101 16.43 0.92 -12.07
N THR A 102 16.40 -0.37 -11.69
CA THR A 102 17.61 -1.11 -11.34
C THR A 102 18.54 -1.32 -12.53
N ARG A 103 18.00 -1.46 -13.75
CA ARG A 103 18.70 -1.90 -14.96
C ARG A 103 19.40 -3.26 -14.79
N LYS A 104 18.92 -4.10 -13.87
CA LYS A 104 19.51 -5.40 -13.51
C LYS A 104 18.68 -6.58 -13.96
N ILE A 105 17.56 -6.36 -14.63
CA ILE A 105 16.64 -7.39 -15.12
C ILE A 105 16.36 -7.17 -16.61
N VAL A 106 16.20 -8.26 -17.36
CA VAL A 106 15.99 -8.21 -18.82
C VAL A 106 14.66 -7.56 -19.18
N ALA A 107 13.58 -7.99 -18.52
CA ALA A 107 12.24 -7.44 -18.74
C ALA A 107 11.36 -7.64 -17.51
N VAL A 108 10.48 -6.67 -17.29
CA VAL A 108 9.42 -6.71 -16.28
C VAL A 108 8.13 -6.27 -16.94
N SER A 109 7.01 -6.94 -16.61
CA SER A 109 5.67 -6.55 -17.06
C SER A 109 4.66 -6.61 -15.92
N ARG A 110 3.48 -6.00 -16.13
CA ARG A 110 2.37 -6.07 -15.18
C ARG A 110 1.56 -7.36 -15.28
N GLU A 111 1.65 -8.07 -16.39
CA GLU A 111 0.87 -9.27 -16.65
C GLU A 111 1.76 -10.36 -17.26
N SER A 112 1.51 -11.60 -16.87
CA SER A 112 2.25 -12.78 -17.37
C SER A 112 1.91 -13.13 -18.83
N ILE A 113 0.85 -12.55 -19.39
CA ILE A 113 0.35 -12.86 -20.74
C ILE A 113 1.19 -12.16 -21.82
N GLU A 114 1.69 -10.97 -21.53
CA GLU A 114 2.47 -10.16 -22.50
C GLU A 114 3.91 -10.64 -22.66
N LEU A 115 4.45 -11.28 -21.64
CA LEU A 115 5.81 -11.84 -21.63
C LEU A 115 5.78 -13.35 -21.34
N ARG A 116 6.71 -14.08 -21.95
CA ARG A 116 7.03 -15.45 -21.49
C ARG A 116 7.85 -15.34 -20.20
N ALA A 117 7.19 -14.89 -19.14
CA ALA A 117 7.83 -14.70 -17.86
C ALA A 117 8.42 -16.02 -17.32
N ASN A 118 9.61 -15.94 -16.75
CA ASN A 118 10.23 -17.07 -16.04
C ASN A 118 9.68 -17.13 -14.60
N TYR A 119 9.36 -15.96 -14.03
CA TYR A 119 8.85 -15.84 -12.67
C TYR A 119 7.68 -14.86 -12.61
N VAL A 120 6.80 -15.10 -11.64
CA VAL A 120 5.71 -14.22 -11.27
C VAL A 120 5.92 -13.76 -9.82
N LEU A 121 5.96 -12.46 -9.60
CA LEU A 121 5.90 -11.86 -8.29
C LEU A 121 4.43 -11.62 -7.95
N GLN A 122 3.97 -12.22 -6.85
CA GLN A 122 2.61 -12.09 -6.33
C GLN A 122 2.64 -11.32 -5.01
N PRO A 123 2.44 -9.99 -5.05
CA PRO A 123 2.39 -9.18 -3.84
C PRO A 123 1.01 -9.26 -3.18
N ASP A 124 0.99 -9.12 -1.85
CA ASP A 124 -0.19 -8.96 -1.03
C ASP A 124 -0.01 -7.70 -0.17
N LEU A 125 -0.79 -6.66 -0.45
CA LEU A 125 -0.74 -5.37 0.24
C LEU A 125 -1.53 -5.45 1.54
N ARG A 126 -0.85 -5.73 2.64
CA ARG A 126 -1.46 -5.94 3.96
C ARG A 126 -1.82 -4.65 4.68
N ASN A 127 -0.91 -3.67 4.63
CA ASN A 127 -1.14 -2.35 5.21
C ASN A 127 -0.65 -1.27 4.25
N PHE A 128 -1.46 -0.24 4.10
CA PHE A 128 -1.16 0.98 3.36
C PHE A 128 -2.05 2.09 3.93
N GLU A 129 -1.73 2.53 5.14
CA GLU A 129 -2.61 3.37 5.97
C GLU A 129 -1.84 4.26 6.92
N ALA A 130 -2.46 5.36 7.36
CA ALA A 130 -1.94 6.26 8.38
C ALA A 130 -2.59 5.96 9.73
N LEU A 131 -1.77 5.61 10.73
CA LEU A 131 -2.19 5.18 12.08
C LEU A 131 -2.27 6.39 13.01
N TYR A 132 -3.48 6.79 13.38
CA TYR A 132 -3.74 7.91 14.28
C TYR A 132 -3.81 7.54 15.75
N TYR A 133 -4.02 6.27 16.07
CA TYR A 133 -4.09 5.80 17.46
C TYR A 133 -2.73 5.80 18.19
N TYR A 134 -1.64 6.05 17.48
CA TYR A 134 -0.33 6.34 18.08
C TYR A 134 -0.03 7.83 18.21
N GLY A 135 -1.05 8.68 18.10
CA GLY A 135 -0.99 10.14 18.23
C GLY A 135 -0.83 10.89 16.92
N LYS A 136 -0.65 12.20 17.04
CA LYS A 136 -0.43 13.14 15.93
C LYS A 136 0.97 13.72 15.98
N PRO A 137 1.65 13.90 14.84
CA PRO A 137 1.26 13.43 13.52
C PRO A 137 1.25 11.90 13.40
N PRO A 138 0.47 11.31 12.46
CA PRO A 138 0.26 9.87 12.37
C PRO A 138 1.53 9.12 11.95
N ILE A 139 1.55 7.81 12.22
CA ILE A 139 2.54 6.89 11.67
C ILE A 139 1.96 6.23 10.43
N VAL A 140 2.60 6.39 9.28
CA VAL A 140 2.26 5.64 8.08
C VAL A 140 2.88 4.25 8.15
N ARG A 141 2.06 3.24 7.90
CA ARG A 141 2.46 1.83 7.86
C ARG A 141 2.25 1.27 6.46
N VAL A 142 3.30 0.72 5.89
CA VAL A 142 3.26 -0.01 4.61
C VAL A 142 3.80 -1.41 4.83
N ARG A 143 2.98 -2.43 4.50
CA ARG A 143 3.38 -3.84 4.58
C ARG A 143 2.96 -4.59 3.33
N ILE A 144 3.92 -5.28 2.72
CA ILE A 144 3.70 -6.16 1.57
C ILE A 144 4.28 -7.53 1.88
N ILE A 145 3.47 -8.57 1.70
CA ILE A 145 3.95 -9.96 1.65
C ILE A 145 4.07 -10.33 0.18
N ALA A 146 5.22 -10.83 -0.24
CA ALA A 146 5.44 -11.20 -1.62
C ALA A 146 5.80 -12.68 -1.75
N LYS A 147 5.22 -13.34 -2.76
CA LYS A 147 5.57 -14.69 -3.18
C LYS A 147 6.25 -14.59 -4.54
N LEU A 148 7.36 -15.31 -4.71
CA LEU A 148 8.01 -15.46 -6.00
C LEU A 148 7.69 -16.87 -6.52
N VAL A 149 7.03 -16.93 -7.66
CA VAL A 149 6.53 -18.17 -8.28
C VAL A 149 7.31 -18.42 -9.56
N ARG A 150 7.88 -19.60 -9.71
CA ARG A 150 8.53 -20.03 -10.94
C ARG A 150 7.51 -20.56 -11.95
N LEU A 151 7.70 -20.24 -13.22
CA LEU A 151 6.93 -20.79 -14.34
C LEU A 151 7.78 -21.79 -15.14
N PRO A 152 7.17 -22.78 -15.81
CA PRO A 152 5.73 -23.01 -15.94
C PRO A 152 5.10 -23.85 -14.81
N ASP A 153 5.90 -24.46 -13.94
CA ASP A 153 5.49 -25.43 -12.92
C ASP A 153 4.74 -24.80 -11.73
N ARG A 154 4.67 -23.48 -11.67
CA ARG A 154 4.01 -22.68 -10.63
C ARG A 154 4.50 -22.97 -9.21
N GLN A 155 5.75 -23.36 -9.07
CA GLN A 155 6.36 -23.59 -7.77
C GLN A 155 6.69 -22.27 -7.08
N ILE A 156 6.24 -22.11 -5.83
CA ILE A 156 6.67 -20.99 -4.97
C ILE A 156 8.12 -21.24 -4.57
N ILE A 157 9.02 -20.35 -4.97
CA ILE A 157 10.45 -20.43 -4.70
C ILE A 157 10.92 -19.54 -3.58
N GLY A 158 10.05 -18.63 -3.13
CA GLY A 158 10.33 -17.76 -1.99
C GLY A 158 9.08 -17.01 -1.53
N VAL A 159 9.03 -16.72 -0.24
CA VAL A 159 8.03 -15.84 0.38
C VAL A 159 8.77 -14.92 1.33
N ALA A 160 8.45 -13.63 1.30
CA ALA A 160 9.03 -12.65 2.20
C ALA A 160 8.02 -11.57 2.59
N SER A 161 8.18 -11.00 3.79
CA SER A 161 7.38 -9.90 4.29
C SER A 161 8.26 -8.66 4.40
N PHE A 162 7.78 -7.54 3.88
CA PHE A 162 8.46 -6.26 3.90
C PHE A 162 7.54 -5.24 4.55
N GLU A 163 8.00 -4.62 5.62
CA GLU A 163 7.23 -3.66 6.39
C GLU A 163 8.08 -2.43 6.72
N ARG A 164 7.49 -1.26 6.64
CA ARG A 164 8.09 0.00 7.07
C ARG A 164 7.05 0.91 7.67
N CYS A 165 7.39 1.51 8.81
CA CYS A 165 6.62 2.57 9.42
C CYS A 165 7.41 3.87 9.38
N VAL A 166 6.73 4.97 9.07
CA VAL A 166 7.30 6.32 9.02
C VAL A 166 6.35 7.29 9.70
N ARG A 167 6.82 7.99 10.74
CA ARG A 167 6.03 9.07 11.33
C ARG A 167 6.01 10.26 10.38
N ALA A 168 4.84 10.77 10.05
CA ALA A 168 4.71 12.00 9.28
C ALA A 168 5.34 13.19 10.05
N ARG A 169 5.88 14.15 9.33
CA ARG A 169 6.49 15.35 9.94
C ARG A 169 5.46 16.32 10.47
N ASP A 170 4.23 16.28 9.94
CA ASP A 170 3.09 17.12 10.29
C ASP A 170 1.81 16.34 9.99
N ASP A 171 0.67 16.76 10.56
CA ASP A 171 -0.66 16.17 10.35
C ASP A 171 -1.31 16.61 9.01
N LYS A 172 -0.66 17.48 8.24
CA LYS A 172 -1.13 17.93 6.93
C LYS A 172 -1.00 16.83 5.89
N ILE A 173 -2.02 16.63 5.06
CA ILE A 173 -2.08 15.57 4.05
C ILE A 173 -0.80 15.47 3.19
N PRO A 174 -0.23 16.55 2.62
CA PRO A 174 1.01 16.45 1.85
C PRO A 174 2.17 15.83 2.66
N LYS A 175 2.26 16.10 3.97
CA LYS A 175 3.31 15.54 4.84
C LYS A 175 3.07 14.09 5.20
N VAL A 176 1.81 13.69 5.27
CA VAL A 176 1.44 12.28 5.42
C VAL A 176 1.73 11.51 4.14
N VAL A 177 1.45 12.09 2.97
CA VAL A 177 1.80 11.49 1.67
C VAL A 177 3.32 11.35 1.49
N GLU A 178 4.13 12.32 1.93
CA GLU A 178 5.59 12.19 1.97
C GLU A 178 6.03 10.97 2.83
N ALA A 179 5.34 10.71 3.93
CA ALA A 179 5.61 9.55 4.77
C ALA A 179 5.21 8.22 4.08
N PHE A 180 4.10 8.20 3.32
CA PHE A 180 3.73 7.06 2.47
C PHE A 180 4.79 6.78 1.41
N ASP A 181 5.27 7.83 0.74
CA ASP A 181 6.31 7.71 -0.28
C ASP A 181 7.61 7.13 0.29
N GLN A 182 8.05 7.61 1.44
CA GLN A 182 9.23 7.09 2.14
C GLN A 182 9.06 5.64 2.59
N ALA A 183 7.90 5.30 3.17
CA ALA A 183 7.62 3.95 3.65
C ALA A 183 7.56 2.96 2.49
N LEU A 184 6.78 3.27 1.45
CA LEU A 184 6.66 2.43 0.26
C LEU A 184 7.99 2.29 -0.48
N GLY A 185 8.73 3.38 -0.67
CA GLY A 185 10.05 3.34 -1.31
C GLY A 185 11.03 2.43 -0.58
N SER A 186 11.00 2.41 0.77
CA SER A 186 11.79 1.50 1.60
C SER A 186 11.38 0.04 1.41
N VAL A 187 10.07 -0.24 1.42
CA VAL A 187 9.50 -1.57 1.20
C VAL A 187 9.86 -2.08 -0.19
N ILE A 188 9.65 -1.27 -1.23
CA ILE A 188 9.98 -1.64 -2.62
C ILE A 188 11.48 -1.88 -2.79
N LYS A 189 12.35 -1.07 -2.19
CA LYS A 189 13.81 -1.29 -2.26
C LYS A 189 14.17 -2.70 -1.79
N ARG A 190 13.65 -3.13 -0.65
CA ARG A 190 13.92 -4.45 -0.08
C ARG A 190 13.26 -5.58 -0.89
N LEU A 191 12.03 -5.39 -1.34
CA LEU A 191 11.31 -6.33 -2.18
C LEU A 191 12.06 -6.59 -3.49
N VAL A 192 12.49 -5.55 -4.20
CA VAL A 192 13.26 -5.66 -5.45
C VAL A 192 14.60 -6.33 -5.18
N SER A 193 15.33 -5.92 -4.14
CA SER A 193 16.61 -6.52 -3.78
C SER A 193 16.48 -8.01 -3.43
N TRP A 194 15.45 -8.39 -2.68
CA TRP A 194 15.15 -9.78 -2.35
C TRP A 194 14.83 -10.59 -3.61
N THR A 195 13.96 -10.07 -4.47
CA THR A 195 13.54 -10.77 -5.69
C THR A 195 14.74 -11.05 -6.62
N LEU A 196 15.63 -10.06 -6.81
CA LEU A 196 16.82 -10.22 -7.65
C LEU A 196 17.87 -11.16 -7.05
N ARG A 197 17.93 -11.27 -5.72
CA ARG A 197 18.88 -12.14 -5.00
C ARG A 197 18.33 -13.55 -4.71
N THR A 198 17.02 -13.77 -4.88
CA THR A 198 16.44 -15.09 -4.66
C THR A 198 17.00 -16.06 -5.70
N PRO A 199 17.78 -17.06 -5.29
CA PRO A 199 18.40 -17.99 -6.24
C PRO A 199 17.31 -18.83 -6.92
N PRO A 200 17.56 -19.30 -8.17
CA PRO A 200 16.71 -20.30 -8.76
C PRO A 200 16.70 -21.54 -7.82
N PRO A 201 15.54 -22.18 -7.60
CA PRO A 201 15.44 -23.30 -6.68
C PRO A 201 16.39 -24.42 -7.15
N ARG A 202 17.19 -24.93 -6.22
CA ARG A 202 17.85 -26.21 -6.35
C ARG A 202 16.78 -27.30 -6.34
N ALA A 203 17.16 -28.48 -6.79
CA ALA A 203 16.28 -29.66 -6.84
C ALA A 203 15.54 -29.89 -5.50
N PRO A 204 14.41 -30.65 -5.47
CA PRO A 204 13.43 -30.69 -4.35
C PRO A 204 13.95 -31.07 -2.95
N SER A 205 15.22 -31.43 -2.80
CA SER A 205 15.84 -31.78 -1.51
C SER A 205 16.18 -30.60 -0.58
N ASP A 206 16.06 -29.36 -1.06
CA ASP A 206 16.50 -28.16 -0.31
C ASP A 206 15.36 -27.22 0.12
N SER A 207 14.18 -27.75 0.43
CA SER A 207 13.08 -26.95 0.98
C SER A 207 13.38 -26.57 2.44
N ALA A 208 14.06 -25.45 2.66
CA ALA A 208 14.07 -24.81 3.96
C ALA A 208 12.66 -24.30 4.29
N PRO A 209 12.24 -24.32 5.57
CA PRO A 209 10.94 -23.78 5.98
C PRO A 209 10.79 -22.33 5.53
N LEU A 210 9.61 -21.98 4.99
CA LEU A 210 9.28 -20.60 4.60
C LEU A 210 9.26 -19.71 5.85
N ASP A 211 10.13 -18.73 5.93
CA ASP A 211 10.06 -17.72 6.98
C ASP A 211 8.89 -16.75 6.70
N ILE A 212 7.74 -17.09 7.23
CA ILE A 212 6.54 -16.26 7.21
C ILE A 212 6.69 -15.28 8.38
N GLY A 213 7.39 -14.16 8.16
CA GLY A 213 7.63 -13.13 9.18
C GLY A 213 6.44 -12.93 10.13
N ARG A 214 6.74 -12.93 11.43
CA ARG A 214 5.79 -12.97 12.56
C ARG A 214 4.78 -11.83 12.49
N TYR A 215 3.50 -12.14 12.70
CA TYR A 215 2.43 -11.18 12.96
C TYR A 215 2.71 -10.46 14.29
N ARG A 216 2.66 -9.14 14.31
CA ARG A 216 2.85 -8.31 15.52
C ARG A 216 1.58 -7.54 15.84
N ASP A 217 1.15 -7.62 17.10
CA ASP A 217 -0.03 -6.93 17.64
C ASP A 217 0.31 -5.45 17.97
N PRO A 218 -0.58 -4.49 17.64
CA PRO A 218 -0.30 -3.05 17.73
C PRO A 218 -0.41 -2.41 19.13
N ALA A 219 -0.67 -3.15 20.21
CA ALA A 219 -1.10 -2.57 21.48
C ALA A 219 -0.02 -1.90 22.36
N ASN A 220 1.28 -2.19 22.19
CA ASN A 220 2.36 -1.56 22.98
C ASN A 220 3.47 -0.99 22.07
N ALA A 221 3.58 0.33 22.04
CA ALA A 221 4.35 1.09 21.06
C ALA A 221 5.85 1.20 21.38
N VAL A 222 6.57 0.10 21.46
CA VAL A 222 8.03 0.11 21.24
C VAL A 222 8.26 0.16 19.73
N ILE A 223 9.15 1.04 19.26
CA ILE A 223 9.47 1.17 17.82
C ILE A 223 10.62 0.22 17.49
N ASP A 224 10.43 -0.66 16.51
CA ASP A 224 11.48 -1.55 16.00
C ASP A 224 12.44 -0.85 15.03
N SER A 225 13.43 -1.60 14.53
CA SER A 225 14.43 -1.10 13.57
C SER A 225 13.83 -0.64 12.24
N GLU A 226 12.59 -1.08 11.93
CA GLU A 226 11.85 -0.70 10.72
C GLU A 226 10.94 0.53 10.95
N GLY A 227 10.97 1.10 12.17
CA GLY A 227 10.16 2.23 12.57
C GLY A 227 8.69 1.87 12.84
N CYS A 228 8.37 0.58 12.95
CA CYS A 228 7.04 0.11 13.25
C CYS A 228 6.81 -0.02 14.76
N PRO A 229 5.61 0.32 15.26
CA PRO A 229 5.25 0.02 16.66
C PRO A 229 5.30 -1.48 16.90
N VAL A 230 6.05 -1.89 17.92
CA VAL A 230 6.18 -3.30 18.35
C VAL A 230 5.19 -3.53 19.48
N GLY A 231 4.32 -4.53 19.33
CA GLY A 231 3.52 -5.03 20.45
C GLY A 231 4.38 -5.84 21.42
N ASP A 232 4.09 -5.76 22.71
CA ASP A 232 4.75 -6.57 23.72
C ASP A 232 4.40 -8.06 23.52
N ASP A 233 5.37 -8.82 23.02
CA ASP A 233 5.23 -10.25 22.67
C ASP A 233 5.48 -11.12 23.90
N THR A 234 4.75 -10.87 24.99
CA THR A 234 4.83 -11.65 26.24
C THR A 234 3.85 -12.82 26.31
N SER A 235 3.18 -13.18 25.22
CA SER A 235 2.18 -14.27 25.22
C SER A 235 2.38 -15.37 24.18
N MET A 236 3.63 -15.75 23.89
CA MET A 236 3.87 -17.05 23.25
C MET A 236 3.99 -18.13 24.29
N VAL A 237 2.87 -18.76 24.63
CA VAL A 237 2.88 -20.09 25.23
C VAL A 237 3.45 -21.05 24.19
N PRO A 238 4.55 -21.78 24.47
CA PRO A 238 5.02 -22.82 23.58
C PRO A 238 3.94 -23.91 23.51
N LEU A 239 3.53 -24.25 22.28
CA LEU A 239 2.77 -25.47 22.06
C LEU A 239 3.70 -26.63 22.43
N THR A 240 3.53 -27.15 23.66
CA THR A 240 4.11 -28.44 24.05
C THR A 240 3.35 -29.53 23.31
N ASP A 241 4.07 -30.28 22.49
CA ASP A 241 3.61 -31.54 21.92
C ASP A 241 3.16 -32.48 23.04
N GLU A 242 1.91 -32.94 22.99
CA GLU A 242 1.42 -34.20 23.54
C GLU A 242 0.78 -35.04 22.44
#